data_79ea8ab9ce91c875818bfc107bfcfc82
#
_entry.id   79ea8ab9ce91c875818bfc107bfcfc82
#
_cell.length_a   1.000
_cell.length_b   1.000
_cell.length_c   1.000
_cell.angle_alpha   90.00
_cell.angle_beta   90.00
_cell.angle_gamma   90.00
#
_symmetry.space_group_name_H-M   'P 1'
#
loop_
_entity.id
_entity.type
_entity.pdbx_description
1 polymer ?
#
loop_
_entity_poly.entity_id
_entity_poly.type
_entity_poly.pdbx_seq_one_letter_code
_entity_poly.pdbx_strand_id
1 'polypeptide(L)'
;VTDVQRAKAASKHNYKRDVMQELRDAGVMLRLIYEAMKRKGIDTQAIFSRLGVDENYVYTDQLRTPHSAQVYFWQAVEDVSGDPDIGLHLGQLLPAYKGQVLEYLFLSSPSFGEGLRRAQNYQRLLSDAANTDFFIEGDDACMVLDAASEEISRLRHFNECFVQGLIIFFKSITDDEFSPSRIEFEHEREHSHDHAEEVLGCKVVFGASQNRLYFPASMLSHASPHAEPELLDLHERFASEQVARLEKKDIVGQVERIVAELLDSGEVTLDAVADRLGIKPRTLRTRLTEAETSFNQVLADFRYRLARQLLATTDESIDEIVYLTGFSEPSTFYRAFKRWSGMTPIEYRKTAQGKDAMVDAM
;
A
#
# COMPACT_ATOMS: atom_id res chain seq x y z
N VAL A 1 -14.44 31.19 -16.52
CA VAL A 1 -14.05 30.41 -15.36
C VAL A 1 -12.76 31.04 -14.83
N THR A 2 -12.85 31.78 -13.74
CA THR A 2 -11.73 32.55 -13.17
C THR A 2 -10.69 31.60 -12.59
N ASP A 3 -9.40 31.99 -12.56
CA ASP A 3 -8.32 31.20 -11.96
C ASP A 3 -8.59 30.82 -10.50
N VAL A 4 -9.35 31.64 -9.78
CA VAL A 4 -9.86 31.38 -8.43
C VAL A 4 -10.79 30.15 -8.39
N GLN A 5 -11.65 29.96 -9.41
CA GLN A 5 -12.52 28.79 -9.49
C GLN A 5 -11.74 27.52 -9.84
N ARG A 6 -10.68 27.63 -10.65
CA ARG A 6 -9.78 26.48 -10.94
C ARG A 6 -8.95 26.10 -9.72
N ALA A 7 -8.42 27.08 -8.97
CA ALA A 7 -7.68 26.84 -7.74
C ALA A 7 -8.58 26.19 -6.66
N LYS A 8 -9.83 26.69 -6.50
CA LYS A 8 -10.81 26.09 -5.59
C LYS A 8 -11.22 24.66 -5.99
N ALA A 9 -11.38 24.38 -7.30
CA ALA A 9 -11.66 23.04 -7.78
C ALA A 9 -10.47 22.07 -7.54
N ALA A 10 -9.24 22.53 -7.74
CA ALA A 10 -8.02 21.75 -7.46
C ALA A 10 -7.87 21.47 -5.96
N SER A 11 -8.13 22.46 -5.09
CA SER A 11 -8.14 22.29 -3.63
C SER A 11 -9.19 21.29 -3.18
N LYS A 12 -10.43 21.38 -3.70
CA LYS A 12 -11.49 20.39 -3.45
C LYS A 12 -11.09 18.97 -3.81
N HIS A 13 -10.43 18.80 -4.95
CA HIS A 13 -10.03 17.49 -5.45
C HIS A 13 -8.94 16.88 -4.54
N ASN A 14 -8.01 17.68 -4.05
CA ASN A 14 -6.97 17.24 -3.12
C ASN A 14 -7.55 16.80 -1.77
N TYR A 15 -8.43 17.60 -1.13
CA TYR A 15 -9.02 17.20 0.16
C TYR A 15 -9.84 15.89 0.08
N LYS A 16 -10.56 15.67 -1.03
CA LYS A 16 -11.29 14.42 -1.22
C LYS A 16 -10.34 13.24 -1.43
N ARG A 17 -9.24 13.45 -2.15
CA ARG A 17 -8.23 12.42 -2.41
C ARG A 17 -7.53 11.98 -1.12
N ASP A 18 -7.19 12.90 -0.23
CA ASP A 18 -6.52 12.61 1.04
C ASP A 18 -7.38 11.79 2.02
N VAL A 19 -8.71 11.80 1.86
CA VAL A 19 -9.66 11.03 2.67
C VAL A 19 -9.98 9.66 2.08
N MET A 20 -9.62 9.40 0.81
CA MET A 20 -9.83 8.12 0.13
C MET A 20 -8.88 7.04 0.63
N GLN A 21 -9.37 5.81 0.73
CA GLN A 21 -8.50 4.66 1.02
C GLN A 21 -7.69 4.31 -0.23
N GLU A 22 -6.38 4.38 -0.11
CA GLU A 22 -5.39 4.06 -1.15
C GLU A 22 -4.97 2.59 -1.07
N LEU A 23 -4.43 2.05 -2.19
CA LEU A 23 -3.75 0.76 -2.20
C LEU A 23 -2.61 0.76 -1.18
N ARG A 24 -2.42 -0.35 -0.46
CA ARG A 24 -1.52 -0.40 0.69
C ARG A 24 -0.61 -1.61 0.66
N ASP A 25 0.60 -1.40 1.12
CA ASP A 25 1.61 -2.42 1.33
C ASP A 25 1.62 -2.91 2.77
N ALA A 26 1.91 -4.18 2.99
CA ALA A 26 2.04 -4.73 4.34
C ALA A 26 3.24 -4.12 5.09
N GLY A 27 3.03 -3.74 6.33
CA GLY A 27 4.06 -3.12 7.16
C GLY A 27 5.28 -4.00 7.42
N VAL A 28 5.19 -5.31 7.19
CA VAL A 28 6.37 -6.20 7.24
C VAL A 28 7.41 -5.79 6.21
N MET A 29 7.01 -5.33 5.02
CA MET A 29 7.95 -4.87 3.98
C MET A 29 8.74 -3.66 4.46
N LEU A 30 8.05 -2.67 5.05
CA LEU A 30 8.71 -1.50 5.65
C LEU A 30 9.65 -1.90 6.80
N ARG A 31 9.26 -2.86 7.65
CA ARG A 31 10.12 -3.35 8.75
C ARG A 31 11.40 -4.01 8.24
N LEU A 32 11.33 -4.83 7.18
CA LEU A 32 12.52 -5.44 6.59
C LEU A 32 13.51 -4.39 6.07
N ILE A 33 13.01 -3.36 5.39
CA ILE A 33 13.83 -2.26 4.89
C ILE A 33 14.39 -1.43 6.06
N TYR A 34 13.59 -1.16 7.09
CA TYR A 34 14.02 -0.47 8.30
C TYR A 34 15.20 -1.20 8.99
N GLU A 35 15.11 -2.51 9.14
CA GLU A 35 16.20 -3.32 9.70
C GLU A 35 17.46 -3.28 8.83
N ALA A 36 17.31 -3.29 7.50
CA ALA A 36 18.43 -3.14 6.58
C ALA A 36 19.10 -1.76 6.71
N MET A 37 18.30 -0.68 6.83
CA MET A 37 18.81 0.67 7.06
C MET A 37 19.59 0.76 8.38
N LYS A 38 19.08 0.16 9.47
CA LYS A 38 19.78 0.10 10.77
C LYS A 38 21.10 -0.66 10.65
N ARG A 39 21.13 -1.80 9.94
CA ARG A 39 22.38 -2.57 9.70
C ARG A 39 23.40 -1.78 8.89
N LYS A 40 22.96 -0.97 7.93
CA LYS A 40 23.84 -0.10 7.13
C LYS A 40 24.27 1.16 7.91
N GLY A 41 23.65 1.46 9.05
CA GLY A 41 23.97 2.64 9.87
C GLY A 41 23.39 3.94 9.32
N ILE A 42 22.28 3.87 8.57
CA ILE A 42 21.57 5.04 8.04
C ILE A 42 20.78 5.72 9.18
N ASP A 43 20.73 7.04 9.16
CA ASP A 43 19.89 7.83 10.08
C ASP A 43 18.40 7.67 9.74
N THR A 44 17.79 6.64 10.30
CA THR A 44 16.37 6.33 10.09
C THR A 44 15.47 7.41 10.67
N GLN A 45 15.84 8.04 11.79
CA GLN A 45 15.07 9.13 12.38
C GLN A 45 14.95 10.31 11.41
N ALA A 46 16.04 10.68 10.73
CA ALA A 46 16.01 11.74 9.72
C ALA A 46 15.06 11.40 8.56
N ILE A 47 15.04 10.15 8.09
CA ILE A 47 14.13 9.69 7.02
C ILE A 47 12.68 9.82 7.46
N PHE A 48 12.30 9.22 8.61
CA PHE A 48 10.92 9.24 9.08
C PHE A 48 10.44 10.66 9.42
N SER A 49 11.31 11.52 9.97
CA SER A 49 10.99 12.94 10.19
C SER A 49 10.67 13.69 8.90
N ARG A 50 11.40 13.44 7.80
CA ARG A 50 11.09 14.02 6.47
C ARG A 50 9.73 13.56 5.92
N LEU A 51 9.31 12.35 6.28
CA LEU A 51 8.00 11.80 5.90
C LEU A 51 6.88 12.28 6.83
N GLY A 52 7.17 13.07 7.86
CA GLY A 52 6.20 13.58 8.81
C GLY A 52 5.64 12.52 9.77
N VAL A 53 6.37 11.43 9.98
CA VAL A 53 5.97 10.35 10.89
C VAL A 53 7.09 10.03 11.90
N ASP A 54 6.73 9.49 13.06
CA ASP A 54 7.69 9.00 14.05
C ASP A 54 8.30 7.67 13.61
N GLU A 55 9.56 7.42 13.97
CA GLU A 55 10.26 6.17 13.65
C GLU A 55 9.55 4.92 14.23
N ASN A 56 8.87 5.05 15.38
CA ASN A 56 8.10 3.96 15.95
C ASN A 56 6.88 3.54 15.11
N TYR A 57 6.53 4.32 14.08
CA TYR A 57 5.48 3.98 13.13
C TYR A 57 5.65 2.57 12.55
N VAL A 58 6.89 2.11 12.34
CA VAL A 58 7.19 0.77 11.81
C VAL A 58 6.68 -0.38 12.70
N TYR A 59 6.51 -0.13 14.00
CA TYR A 59 6.04 -1.12 14.98
C TYR A 59 4.53 -1.04 15.23
N THR A 60 3.81 -0.21 14.49
CA THR A 60 2.34 -0.16 14.55
C THR A 60 1.76 -1.54 14.23
N ASP A 61 0.86 -2.02 15.07
CA ASP A 61 0.20 -3.31 14.86
C ASP A 61 -0.63 -3.31 13.57
N GLN A 62 -0.59 -4.42 12.84
CA GLN A 62 -1.26 -4.58 11.53
C GLN A 62 -1.02 -3.42 10.57
N LEU A 63 0.17 -2.81 10.61
CA LEU A 63 0.56 -1.69 9.76
C LEU A 63 0.37 -2.04 8.28
N ARG A 64 -0.26 -1.13 7.55
CA ARG A 64 -0.25 -1.09 6.09
C ARG A 64 0.02 0.34 5.63
N THR A 65 1.05 0.52 4.83
CA THR A 65 1.50 1.83 4.35
C THR A 65 0.88 2.14 2.98
N PRO A 66 0.57 3.41 2.65
CA PRO A 66 0.15 3.78 1.31
C PRO A 66 1.19 3.36 0.26
N HIS A 67 0.74 2.69 -0.81
CA HIS A 67 1.65 2.27 -1.89
C HIS A 67 2.31 3.47 -2.59
N SER A 68 1.58 4.56 -2.79
CA SER A 68 2.12 5.80 -3.35
C SER A 68 3.22 6.45 -2.50
N ALA A 69 3.28 6.15 -1.20
CA ALA A 69 4.33 6.64 -0.33
C ALA A 69 5.73 6.09 -0.66
N GLN A 70 5.82 5.01 -1.44
CA GLN A 70 7.11 4.43 -1.87
C GLN A 70 8.00 5.47 -2.57
N VAL A 71 7.43 6.34 -3.41
CA VAL A 71 8.18 7.38 -4.14
C VAL A 71 8.89 8.31 -3.15
N TYR A 72 8.15 8.86 -2.20
CA TYR A 72 8.68 9.79 -1.19
C TYR A 72 9.64 9.10 -0.21
N PHE A 73 9.32 7.86 0.14
CA PHE A 73 10.16 7.07 1.03
C PHE A 73 11.56 6.83 0.42
N TRP A 74 11.63 6.32 -0.81
CA TRP A 74 12.90 6.01 -1.45
C TRP A 74 13.70 7.27 -1.79
N GLN A 75 13.04 8.39 -2.13
CA GLN A 75 13.71 9.67 -2.27
C GLN A 75 14.34 10.13 -0.95
N ALA A 76 13.62 10.01 0.17
CA ALA A 76 14.17 10.37 1.48
C ALA A 76 15.34 9.46 1.89
N VAL A 77 15.27 8.17 1.56
CA VAL A 77 16.35 7.19 1.82
C VAL A 77 17.61 7.55 1.03
N GLU A 78 17.49 7.85 -0.26
CA GLU A 78 18.61 8.27 -1.12
C GLU A 78 19.22 9.58 -0.61
N ASP A 79 18.42 10.59 -0.35
CA ASP A 79 18.87 11.91 0.12
C ASP A 79 19.61 11.84 1.45
N VAL A 80 19.16 11.01 2.41
CA VAL A 80 19.78 10.90 3.73
C VAL A 80 21.03 10.05 3.67
N SER A 81 21.02 8.96 2.87
CA SER A 81 22.18 8.07 2.75
C SER A 81 23.29 8.65 1.87
N GLY A 82 22.96 9.49 0.89
CA GLY A 82 23.86 9.94 -0.17
C GLY A 82 24.39 8.82 -1.05
N ASP A 83 23.75 7.66 -1.04
CA ASP A 83 24.17 6.44 -1.74
C ASP A 83 23.33 6.25 -3.01
N PRO A 84 23.92 6.48 -4.21
CA PRO A 84 23.19 6.39 -5.47
C PRO A 84 22.72 4.96 -5.81
N ASP A 85 23.21 3.93 -5.13
CA ASP A 85 22.85 2.52 -5.31
C ASP A 85 22.15 1.94 -4.08
N ILE A 86 21.50 2.82 -3.30
CA ILE A 86 20.94 2.45 -1.99
C ILE A 86 19.93 1.31 -2.07
N GLY A 87 19.17 1.18 -3.16
CA GLY A 87 18.22 0.09 -3.36
C GLY A 87 18.90 -1.28 -3.36
N LEU A 88 19.98 -1.43 -4.12
CA LEU A 88 20.78 -2.65 -4.17
C LEU A 88 21.46 -2.92 -2.82
N HIS A 89 22.08 -1.91 -2.23
CA HIS A 89 22.81 -2.06 -0.97
C HIS A 89 21.90 -2.41 0.20
N LEU A 90 20.72 -1.84 0.30
CA LEU A 90 19.73 -2.26 1.29
C LEU A 90 19.19 -3.64 0.99
N GLY A 91 18.98 -3.96 -0.29
CA GLY A 91 18.57 -5.29 -0.71
C GLY A 91 19.47 -6.40 -0.19
N GLN A 92 20.81 -6.22 -0.24
CA GLN A 92 21.79 -7.17 0.29
C GLN A 92 21.72 -7.35 1.82
N LEU A 93 21.24 -6.32 2.54
CA LEU A 93 21.17 -6.31 4.00
C LEU A 93 19.78 -6.68 4.54
N LEU A 94 18.80 -6.94 3.64
CA LEU A 94 17.47 -7.36 4.06
C LEU A 94 17.55 -8.64 4.90
N PRO A 95 16.85 -8.71 6.04
CA PRO A 95 16.60 -9.99 6.67
C PRO A 95 15.67 -10.83 5.79
N ALA A 96 15.81 -12.14 5.82
CA ALA A 96 14.89 -13.02 5.13
C ALA A 96 13.46 -12.81 5.63
N TYR A 97 12.50 -12.86 4.70
CA TYR A 97 11.07 -12.77 5.00
C TYR A 97 10.62 -14.04 5.73
N LYS A 98 10.59 -14.00 7.08
CA LYS A 98 10.31 -15.14 7.95
C LYS A 98 9.16 -14.87 8.92
N GLY A 99 8.54 -15.96 9.40
CA GLY A 99 7.46 -15.88 10.38
C GLY A 99 6.14 -15.36 9.80
N GLN A 100 5.98 -15.40 8.49
CA GLN A 100 4.79 -14.94 7.79
C GLN A 100 4.07 -16.08 7.10
N VAL A 101 2.76 -15.98 6.94
CA VAL A 101 1.95 -17.06 6.38
C VAL A 101 2.39 -17.49 4.97
N LEU A 102 2.87 -16.55 4.15
CA LEU A 102 3.36 -16.90 2.80
C LEU A 102 4.61 -17.79 2.85
N GLU A 103 5.52 -17.56 3.80
CA GLU A 103 6.66 -18.46 4.00
C GLU A 103 6.18 -19.88 4.33
N TYR A 104 5.25 -20.01 5.26
CA TYR A 104 4.72 -21.31 5.65
C TYR A 104 3.96 -22.01 4.53
N LEU A 105 3.29 -21.27 3.66
CA LEU A 105 2.65 -21.83 2.45
C LEU A 105 3.69 -22.42 1.49
N PHE A 106 4.83 -21.76 1.31
CA PHE A 106 5.92 -22.31 0.51
C PHE A 106 6.51 -23.56 1.16
N LEU A 107 6.89 -23.50 2.43
CA LEU A 107 7.55 -24.60 3.13
C LEU A 107 6.67 -25.86 3.20
N SER A 108 5.37 -25.72 3.48
CA SER A 108 4.44 -26.85 3.57
C SER A 108 3.93 -27.35 2.23
N SER A 109 4.19 -26.64 1.12
CA SER A 109 3.83 -27.07 -0.24
C SER A 109 4.73 -28.21 -0.73
N PRO A 110 4.23 -29.13 -1.57
CA PRO A 110 5.04 -30.25 -2.09
C PRO A 110 6.26 -29.83 -2.90
N SER A 111 6.20 -28.69 -3.60
CA SER A 111 7.27 -28.16 -4.41
C SER A 111 7.30 -26.62 -4.40
N PHE A 112 8.43 -26.05 -4.81
CA PHE A 112 8.60 -24.62 -4.99
C PHE A 112 7.53 -24.02 -5.93
N GLY A 113 7.27 -24.66 -7.07
CA GLY A 113 6.28 -24.20 -8.04
C GLY A 113 4.84 -24.21 -7.49
N GLU A 114 4.50 -25.16 -6.63
CA GLU A 114 3.21 -25.16 -5.95
C GLU A 114 3.11 -24.08 -4.88
N GLY A 115 4.19 -23.84 -4.13
CA GLY A 115 4.30 -22.73 -3.20
C GLY A 115 4.15 -21.38 -3.91
N LEU A 116 4.78 -21.23 -5.08
CA LEU A 116 4.68 -20.01 -5.89
C LEU A 116 3.26 -19.72 -6.36
N ARG A 117 2.53 -20.74 -6.88
CA ARG A 117 1.10 -20.59 -7.26
C ARG A 117 0.22 -20.19 -6.08
N ARG A 118 0.47 -20.77 -4.90
CA ARG A 118 -0.26 -20.39 -3.68
C ARG A 118 0.04 -18.96 -3.27
N ALA A 119 1.32 -18.56 -3.30
CA ALA A 119 1.70 -17.18 -2.98
C ALA A 119 1.03 -16.16 -3.90
N GLN A 120 0.85 -16.47 -5.20
CA GLN A 120 0.09 -15.62 -6.11
C GLN A 120 -1.37 -15.42 -5.65
N ASN A 121 -2.05 -16.48 -5.20
CA ASN A 121 -3.43 -16.38 -4.72
C ASN A 121 -3.55 -15.49 -3.47
N TYR A 122 -2.46 -15.36 -2.71
CA TYR A 122 -2.42 -14.62 -1.45
C TYR A 122 -1.50 -13.39 -1.48
N GLN A 123 -1.04 -12.97 -2.67
CA GLN A 123 -0.11 -11.82 -2.82
C GLN A 123 -0.63 -10.53 -2.20
N ARG A 124 -1.94 -10.38 -2.07
CA ARG A 124 -2.60 -9.27 -1.38
C ARG A 124 -2.18 -9.14 0.10
N LEU A 125 -1.70 -10.22 0.71
CA LEU A 125 -1.11 -10.18 2.05
C LEU A 125 0.18 -9.35 2.11
N LEU A 126 0.89 -9.19 0.97
CA LEU A 126 2.05 -8.31 0.83
C LEU A 126 1.67 -6.91 0.37
N SER A 127 0.85 -6.81 -0.68
CA SER A 127 0.44 -5.52 -1.24
C SER A 127 -0.90 -5.63 -1.97
N ASP A 128 -1.76 -4.62 -1.79
CA ASP A 128 -2.98 -4.47 -2.59
C ASP A 128 -2.66 -4.07 -4.04
N ALA A 129 -1.44 -3.57 -4.29
CA ALA A 129 -0.94 -3.16 -5.60
C ALA A 129 -0.16 -4.26 -6.32
N ALA A 130 0.24 -5.33 -5.62
CA ALA A 130 1.00 -6.41 -6.24
C ALA A 130 0.14 -7.19 -7.24
N ASN A 131 0.68 -7.36 -8.42
CA ASN A 131 0.14 -8.24 -9.45
C ASN A 131 1.32 -9.01 -10.05
N THR A 132 1.55 -10.22 -9.53
CA THR A 132 2.60 -11.10 -10.04
C THR A 132 2.00 -12.22 -10.85
N ASP A 133 2.61 -12.55 -11.96
CA ASP A 133 2.28 -13.71 -12.78
C ASP A 133 3.56 -14.48 -13.11
N PHE A 134 3.44 -15.75 -13.48
CA PHE A 134 4.58 -16.51 -13.96
C PHE A 134 4.20 -17.46 -15.08
N PHE A 135 5.13 -17.67 -16.00
CA PHE A 135 5.01 -18.59 -17.13
C PHE A 135 6.37 -19.21 -17.46
N ILE A 136 6.38 -20.23 -18.29
CA ILE A 136 7.59 -20.91 -18.73
C ILE A 136 7.95 -20.37 -20.11
N GLU A 137 9.22 -19.97 -20.29
CA GLU A 137 9.79 -19.51 -21.56
C GLU A 137 11.10 -20.26 -21.84
N GLY A 138 11.05 -21.25 -22.72
CA GLY A 138 12.18 -22.14 -22.97
C GLY A 138 12.54 -22.98 -21.76
N ASP A 139 13.78 -22.91 -21.30
CA ASP A 139 14.30 -23.61 -20.13
C ASP A 139 14.14 -22.82 -18.81
N ASP A 140 13.64 -21.57 -18.90
CA ASP A 140 13.43 -20.71 -17.75
C ASP A 140 11.94 -20.58 -17.39
N ALA A 141 11.67 -20.37 -16.13
CA ALA A 141 10.44 -19.79 -15.62
C ALA A 141 10.63 -18.28 -15.47
N CYS A 142 9.65 -17.53 -15.90
CA CYS A 142 9.62 -16.07 -15.85
C CYS A 142 8.54 -15.62 -14.87
N MET A 143 8.93 -14.88 -13.83
CA MET A 143 8.00 -14.20 -12.94
C MET A 143 7.90 -12.73 -13.34
N VAL A 144 6.70 -12.27 -13.68
CA VAL A 144 6.41 -10.86 -13.96
C VAL A 144 6.07 -10.16 -12.66
N LEU A 145 6.72 -9.02 -12.41
CA LEU A 145 6.55 -8.20 -11.22
C LEU A 145 5.88 -6.89 -11.63
N ASP A 146 4.55 -6.95 -11.78
CA ASP A 146 3.77 -5.79 -12.22
C ASP A 146 3.35 -4.96 -11.00
N ALA A 147 3.39 -3.64 -11.14
CA ALA A 147 2.93 -2.69 -10.15
C ALA A 147 1.70 -1.94 -10.66
N ALA A 148 0.79 -1.57 -9.76
CA ALA A 148 -0.44 -0.85 -10.12
C ALA A 148 -0.19 0.59 -10.63
N SER A 149 1.05 1.09 -10.60
CA SER A 149 1.45 2.43 -11.00
C SER A 149 2.71 2.39 -11.85
N GLU A 150 2.68 3.04 -13.02
CA GLU A 150 3.85 3.20 -13.89
C GLU A 150 5.01 3.93 -13.19
N GLU A 151 4.71 4.87 -12.30
CA GLU A 151 5.71 5.58 -11.50
C GLU A 151 6.48 4.63 -10.57
N ILE A 152 5.78 3.68 -9.94
CA ILE A 152 6.40 2.73 -9.02
C ILE A 152 7.04 1.56 -9.76
N SER A 153 6.51 1.13 -10.91
CA SER A 153 7.16 0.10 -11.73
C SER A 153 8.55 0.53 -12.22
N ARG A 154 8.75 1.84 -12.36
CA ARG A 154 10.04 2.44 -12.74
C ARG A 154 10.84 3.01 -11.56
N LEU A 155 10.37 2.86 -10.31
CA LEU A 155 11.06 3.35 -9.12
C LEU A 155 12.27 2.46 -8.82
N ARG A 156 13.45 2.91 -9.23
CA ARG A 156 14.69 2.14 -9.25
C ARG A 156 15.00 1.45 -7.92
N HIS A 157 15.17 2.20 -6.86
CA HIS A 157 15.58 1.67 -5.55
C HIS A 157 14.57 0.70 -4.96
N PHE A 158 13.27 0.96 -5.18
CA PHE A 158 12.20 0.06 -4.76
C PHE A 158 12.31 -1.30 -5.47
N ASN A 159 12.42 -1.29 -6.80
CA ASN A 159 12.42 -2.53 -7.60
C ASN A 159 13.70 -3.33 -7.40
N GLU A 160 14.87 -2.69 -7.35
CA GLU A 160 16.15 -3.33 -7.06
C GLU A 160 16.15 -4.01 -5.68
N CYS A 161 15.70 -3.29 -4.63
CA CYS A 161 15.59 -3.81 -3.27
C CYS A 161 14.56 -4.94 -3.16
N PHE A 162 13.40 -4.80 -3.82
CA PHE A 162 12.33 -5.79 -3.80
C PHE A 162 12.76 -7.10 -4.46
N VAL A 163 13.37 -7.04 -5.64
CA VAL A 163 13.87 -8.23 -6.36
C VAL A 163 14.94 -8.95 -5.54
N GLN A 164 15.87 -8.21 -4.93
CA GLN A 164 16.86 -8.81 -4.05
C GLN A 164 16.20 -9.47 -2.83
N GLY A 165 15.19 -8.86 -2.26
CA GLY A 165 14.38 -9.46 -1.19
C GLY A 165 13.70 -10.77 -1.59
N LEU A 166 13.16 -10.86 -2.83
CA LEU A 166 12.61 -12.10 -3.38
C LEU A 166 13.69 -13.17 -3.53
N ILE A 167 14.88 -12.83 -4.04
CA ILE A 167 16.00 -13.77 -4.18
C ILE A 167 16.39 -14.32 -2.82
N ILE A 168 16.56 -13.46 -1.81
CA ILE A 168 16.88 -13.87 -0.43
C ILE A 168 15.80 -14.78 0.13
N PHE A 169 14.53 -14.43 -0.09
CA PHE A 169 13.41 -15.25 0.36
C PHE A 169 13.41 -16.62 -0.31
N PHE A 170 13.52 -16.68 -1.64
CA PHE A 170 13.54 -17.95 -2.37
C PHE A 170 14.74 -18.83 -1.99
N LYS A 171 15.91 -18.25 -1.81
CA LYS A 171 17.07 -18.96 -1.25
C LYS A 171 16.76 -19.55 0.12
N SER A 172 16.13 -18.78 1.01
CA SER A 172 15.85 -19.22 2.39
C SER A 172 14.86 -20.37 2.50
N ILE A 173 14.02 -20.60 1.50
CA ILE A 173 13.03 -21.70 1.46
C ILE A 173 13.43 -22.86 0.57
N THR A 174 14.59 -22.77 -0.09
CA THR A 174 15.15 -23.79 -0.99
C THR A 174 16.57 -24.19 -0.58
N ASP A 175 16.95 -23.99 0.68
CA ASP A 175 18.28 -24.31 1.20
C ASP A 175 19.42 -23.76 0.32
N ASP A 176 19.29 -22.49 -0.13
CA ASP A 176 20.18 -21.76 -1.05
C ASP A 176 20.27 -22.31 -2.49
N GLU A 177 19.43 -23.28 -2.87
CA GLU A 177 19.42 -23.86 -4.23
C GLU A 177 18.83 -22.89 -5.29
N PHE A 178 18.03 -21.91 -4.89
CA PHE A 178 17.47 -20.93 -5.82
C PHE A 178 18.58 -20.01 -6.39
N SER A 179 18.61 -19.88 -7.71
CA SER A 179 19.48 -18.94 -8.42
C SER A 179 18.74 -18.29 -9.57
N PRO A 180 18.72 -16.95 -9.66
CA PRO A 180 18.15 -16.28 -10.82
C PRO A 180 19.06 -16.50 -12.06
N SER A 181 18.45 -16.65 -13.24
CA SER A 181 19.17 -16.73 -14.52
C SER A 181 19.31 -15.36 -15.20
N ARG A 182 18.31 -14.50 -15.06
CA ARG A 182 18.26 -13.13 -15.63
C ARG A 182 17.24 -12.28 -14.87
N ILE A 183 17.50 -10.98 -14.81
CA ILE A 183 16.55 -9.98 -14.30
C ILE A 183 16.38 -8.89 -15.35
N GLU A 184 15.15 -8.41 -15.52
CA GLU A 184 14.80 -7.28 -16.38
C GLU A 184 14.11 -6.21 -15.53
N PHE A 185 14.54 -4.95 -15.67
CA PHE A 185 13.95 -3.79 -15.02
C PHE A 185 13.44 -2.78 -16.05
N GLU A 186 12.27 -2.17 -15.77
CA GLU A 186 11.72 -1.10 -16.58
C GLU A 186 12.52 0.21 -16.48
N HIS A 187 13.13 0.46 -15.31
CA HIS A 187 13.93 1.66 -15.12
C HIS A 187 15.24 1.59 -15.89
N GLU A 188 15.68 2.75 -16.34
CA GLU A 188 17.02 2.93 -16.91
C GLU A 188 18.08 3.01 -15.83
N ARG A 189 19.33 2.68 -16.19
CA ARG A 189 20.48 2.82 -15.30
C ARG A 189 21.66 3.36 -16.09
N GLU A 190 22.13 4.56 -15.73
CA GLU A 190 23.19 5.23 -16.47
C GLU A 190 24.60 4.67 -16.16
N HIS A 191 24.81 4.09 -14.97
CA HIS A 191 26.12 3.68 -14.48
C HIS A 191 26.07 2.32 -13.76
N SER A 192 27.22 1.62 -13.73
CA SER A 192 27.46 0.46 -12.87
C SER A 192 26.53 -0.74 -13.10
N HIS A 193 26.28 -1.10 -14.38
CA HIS A 193 25.57 -2.34 -14.73
C HIS A 193 26.24 -3.55 -14.09
N ASP A 194 27.58 -3.64 -14.17
CA ASP A 194 28.38 -4.75 -13.61
C ASP A 194 28.16 -4.90 -12.09
N HIS A 195 28.03 -3.77 -11.38
CA HIS A 195 27.74 -3.82 -9.94
C HIS A 195 26.35 -4.39 -9.63
N ALA A 196 25.33 -4.05 -10.42
CA ALA A 196 24.01 -4.65 -10.26
C ALA A 196 24.04 -6.16 -10.54
N GLU A 197 24.73 -6.61 -11.58
CA GLU A 197 24.90 -8.03 -11.89
C GLU A 197 25.66 -8.77 -10.78
N GLU A 198 26.69 -8.16 -10.21
CA GLU A 198 27.42 -8.72 -9.06
C GLU A 198 26.52 -8.89 -7.84
N VAL A 199 25.75 -7.87 -7.49
CA VAL A 199 24.85 -7.88 -6.31
C VAL A 199 23.71 -8.87 -6.48
N LEU A 200 23.06 -8.88 -7.66
CA LEU A 200 21.89 -9.71 -7.95
C LEU A 200 22.28 -11.16 -8.36
N GLY A 201 23.55 -11.39 -8.70
CA GLY A 201 24.11 -12.70 -8.99
C GLY A 201 23.73 -13.29 -10.35
N CYS A 202 23.26 -12.45 -11.29
CA CYS A 202 22.89 -12.88 -12.63
C CYS A 202 22.96 -11.70 -13.62
N LYS A 203 22.69 -11.96 -14.91
CA LYS A 203 22.54 -10.94 -15.94
C LYS A 203 21.37 -10.01 -15.65
N VAL A 204 21.58 -8.70 -15.83
CA VAL A 204 20.57 -7.66 -15.63
C VAL A 204 20.38 -6.81 -16.88
N VAL A 205 19.11 -6.63 -17.29
CA VAL A 205 18.72 -5.78 -18.41
C VAL A 205 17.91 -4.61 -17.87
N PHE A 206 18.31 -3.39 -18.18
CA PHE A 206 17.61 -2.16 -17.85
C PHE A 206 16.88 -1.58 -19.06
N GLY A 207 15.85 -0.76 -18.83
CA GLY A 207 15.02 -0.21 -19.90
C GLY A 207 14.12 -1.24 -20.60
N ALA A 208 13.81 -2.34 -19.91
CA ALA A 208 12.91 -3.37 -20.41
C ALA A 208 11.44 -2.90 -20.38
N SER A 209 10.57 -3.66 -21.03
CA SER A 209 9.14 -3.33 -21.07
C SER A 209 8.38 -3.67 -19.79
N GLN A 210 8.94 -4.55 -18.94
CA GLN A 210 8.36 -4.99 -17.66
C GLN A 210 9.48 -5.42 -16.70
N ASN A 211 9.21 -5.35 -15.40
CA ASN A 211 10.08 -5.94 -14.39
C ASN A 211 9.87 -7.46 -14.36
N ARG A 212 10.95 -8.23 -14.56
CA ARG A 212 10.90 -9.69 -14.66
C ARG A 212 12.05 -10.35 -13.92
N LEU A 213 11.77 -11.46 -13.27
CA LEU A 213 12.75 -12.34 -12.65
C LEU A 213 12.70 -13.71 -13.33
N TYR A 214 13.80 -14.12 -13.96
CA TYR A 214 13.95 -15.41 -14.60
C TYR A 214 14.77 -16.37 -13.73
N PHE A 215 14.38 -17.62 -13.72
CA PHE A 215 15.09 -18.71 -13.03
C PHE A 215 14.86 -20.04 -13.75
N PRO A 216 15.73 -21.05 -13.60
CA PRO A 216 15.56 -22.33 -14.29
C PRO A 216 14.20 -22.96 -14.01
N ALA A 217 13.47 -23.37 -15.06
CA ALA A 217 12.13 -23.97 -14.92
C ALA A 217 12.16 -25.27 -14.09
N SER A 218 13.31 -25.97 -14.02
CA SER A 218 13.51 -27.13 -13.14
C SER A 218 13.29 -26.82 -11.67
N MET A 219 13.51 -25.55 -11.24
CA MET A 219 13.26 -25.11 -9.86
C MET A 219 11.78 -25.26 -9.47
N LEU A 220 10.84 -25.17 -10.42
CA LEU A 220 9.42 -25.38 -10.12
C LEU A 220 9.13 -26.78 -9.56
N SER A 221 9.96 -27.76 -9.90
CA SER A 221 9.84 -29.15 -9.41
C SER A 221 10.71 -29.41 -8.17
N HIS A 222 11.45 -28.40 -7.68
CA HIS A 222 12.24 -28.55 -6.47
C HIS A 222 11.34 -28.90 -5.28
N ALA A 223 11.55 -30.07 -4.69
CA ALA A 223 10.73 -30.59 -3.61
C ALA A 223 11.03 -29.87 -2.29
N SER A 224 10.00 -29.51 -1.54
CA SER A 224 10.20 -28.97 -0.19
C SER A 224 10.46 -30.13 0.79
N PRO A 225 11.57 -30.11 1.54
CA PRO A 225 11.83 -31.10 2.60
C PRO A 225 10.86 -30.97 3.79
N HIS A 226 10.10 -29.86 3.86
CA HIS A 226 9.14 -29.54 4.91
C HIS A 226 7.68 -29.70 4.44
N ALA A 227 7.45 -30.34 3.29
CA ALA A 227 6.13 -30.57 2.75
C ALA A 227 5.28 -31.41 3.71
N GLU A 228 4.17 -30.83 4.18
CA GLU A 228 3.27 -31.49 5.13
C GLU A 228 1.82 -31.09 4.81
N PRO A 229 1.01 -32.05 4.27
CA PRO A 229 -0.33 -31.73 3.79
C PRO A 229 -1.28 -31.16 4.86
N GLU A 230 -1.19 -31.63 6.10
CA GLU A 230 -2.05 -31.14 7.19
C GLU A 230 -1.70 -29.70 7.58
N LEU A 231 -0.39 -29.39 7.61
CA LEU A 231 0.08 -28.01 7.85
C LEU A 231 -0.26 -27.10 6.67
N LEU A 232 -0.16 -27.58 5.45
CA LEU A 232 -0.55 -26.82 4.27
C LEU A 232 -2.01 -26.39 4.33
N ASP A 233 -2.92 -27.30 4.65
CA ASP A 233 -4.35 -27.01 4.79
C ASP A 233 -4.61 -25.98 5.90
N LEU A 234 -3.89 -26.05 7.01
CA LEU A 234 -3.96 -25.07 8.10
C LEU A 234 -3.48 -23.68 7.62
N HIS A 235 -2.33 -23.63 6.93
CA HIS A 235 -1.77 -22.37 6.44
C HIS A 235 -2.64 -21.74 5.35
N GLU A 236 -3.23 -22.52 4.44
CA GLU A 236 -4.18 -22.02 3.43
C GLU A 236 -5.45 -21.44 4.06
N ARG A 237 -6.01 -22.11 5.06
CA ARG A 237 -7.17 -21.57 5.81
C ARG A 237 -6.80 -20.26 6.48
N PHE A 238 -5.67 -20.20 7.17
CA PHE A 238 -5.23 -18.97 7.82
C PHE A 238 -4.98 -17.83 6.83
N ALA A 239 -4.32 -18.11 5.68
CA ALA A 239 -4.10 -17.12 4.62
C ALA A 239 -5.44 -16.60 4.05
N SER A 240 -6.39 -17.50 3.79
CA SER A 240 -7.73 -17.15 3.31
C SER A 240 -8.48 -16.25 4.29
N GLU A 241 -8.41 -16.56 5.59
CA GLU A 241 -9.02 -15.71 6.63
C GLU A 241 -8.36 -14.31 6.67
N GLN A 242 -7.03 -14.22 6.53
CA GLN A 242 -6.34 -12.94 6.49
C GLN A 242 -6.76 -12.11 5.28
N VAL A 243 -6.83 -12.71 4.07
CA VAL A 243 -7.32 -12.02 2.86
C VAL A 243 -8.77 -11.59 3.04
N ALA A 244 -9.64 -12.44 3.55
CA ALA A 244 -11.03 -12.09 3.81
C ALA A 244 -11.17 -10.88 4.79
N ARG A 245 -10.29 -10.78 5.79
CA ARG A 245 -10.23 -9.61 6.68
C ARG A 245 -9.81 -8.33 5.93
N LEU A 246 -8.86 -8.43 5.00
CA LEU A 246 -8.47 -7.30 4.15
C LEU A 246 -9.62 -6.88 3.23
N GLU A 247 -10.32 -7.84 2.62
CA GLU A 247 -11.49 -7.58 1.75
C GLU A 247 -12.63 -6.91 2.49
N LYS A 248 -12.90 -7.32 3.75
CA LYS A 248 -13.89 -6.64 4.60
C LYS A 248 -13.52 -5.19 4.86
N LYS A 249 -12.25 -4.89 5.10
CA LYS A 249 -11.76 -3.50 5.23
C LYS A 249 -11.85 -2.75 3.89
N ASP A 250 -11.63 -3.43 2.79
CA ASP A 250 -11.59 -2.84 1.46
C ASP A 250 -12.97 -2.41 0.95
N ILE A 251 -14.05 -3.16 1.22
CA ILE A 251 -15.39 -2.73 0.82
C ILE A 251 -15.76 -1.36 1.41
N VAL A 252 -15.29 -1.08 2.63
CA VAL A 252 -15.49 0.24 3.25
C VAL A 252 -14.73 1.31 2.47
N GLY A 253 -13.47 1.06 2.12
CA GLY A 253 -12.65 1.98 1.35
C GLY A 253 -13.19 2.20 -0.08
N GLN A 254 -13.67 1.14 -0.75
CA GLN A 254 -14.32 1.27 -2.05
C GLN A 254 -15.58 2.15 -1.98
N VAL A 255 -16.39 1.95 -0.94
CA VAL A 255 -17.57 2.80 -0.69
C VAL A 255 -17.16 4.23 -0.42
N GLU A 256 -16.14 4.48 0.42
CA GLU A 256 -15.64 5.82 0.72
C GLU A 256 -15.15 6.56 -0.53
N ARG A 257 -14.44 5.86 -1.43
CA ARG A 257 -13.98 6.43 -2.71
C ARG A 257 -15.15 6.90 -3.56
N ILE A 258 -16.15 6.04 -3.75
CA ILE A 258 -17.32 6.39 -4.55
C ILE A 258 -18.15 7.49 -3.87
N VAL A 259 -18.25 7.46 -2.54
CA VAL A 259 -18.88 8.54 -1.76
C VAL A 259 -18.17 9.87 -2.04
N ALA A 260 -16.82 9.90 -2.04
CA ALA A 260 -16.04 11.10 -2.36
C ALA A 260 -16.35 11.65 -3.76
N GLU A 261 -16.47 10.77 -4.75
CA GLU A 261 -16.83 11.15 -6.13
C GLU A 261 -18.26 11.72 -6.24
N LEU A 262 -19.20 11.13 -5.50
CA LEU A 262 -20.64 11.49 -5.58
C LEU A 262 -21.03 12.67 -4.69
N LEU A 263 -20.20 13.10 -3.74
CA LEU A 263 -20.55 14.18 -2.80
C LEU A 263 -20.96 15.48 -3.51
N ASP A 264 -20.31 15.84 -4.61
CA ASP A 264 -20.60 17.06 -5.36
C ASP A 264 -21.93 17.01 -6.12
N SER A 265 -22.39 15.81 -6.48
CA SER A 265 -23.67 15.62 -7.17
C SER A 265 -24.88 15.67 -6.23
N GLY A 266 -24.66 15.54 -4.93
CA GLY A 266 -25.71 15.42 -3.91
C GLY A 266 -26.47 14.08 -3.93
N GLU A 267 -26.10 13.15 -4.82
CA GLU A 267 -26.79 11.87 -5.03
C GLU A 267 -26.08 10.69 -4.34
N VAL A 268 -25.59 10.90 -3.13
CA VAL A 268 -24.90 9.85 -2.36
C VAL A 268 -25.92 8.90 -1.74
N THR A 269 -26.27 7.86 -2.47
CA THR A 269 -27.20 6.81 -2.02
C THR A 269 -26.52 5.42 -2.07
N LEU A 270 -27.04 4.46 -1.28
CA LEU A 270 -26.59 3.07 -1.34
C LEU A 270 -26.71 2.50 -2.75
N ASP A 271 -27.81 2.82 -3.47
CA ASP A 271 -28.06 2.31 -4.80
C ASP A 271 -27.07 2.88 -5.82
N ALA A 272 -26.79 4.19 -5.78
CA ALA A 272 -25.80 4.82 -6.64
C ALA A 272 -24.38 4.27 -6.41
N VAL A 273 -24.02 4.02 -5.16
CA VAL A 273 -22.71 3.40 -4.82
C VAL A 273 -22.65 1.96 -5.28
N ALA A 274 -23.71 1.18 -5.08
CA ALA A 274 -23.77 -0.22 -5.53
C ALA A 274 -23.67 -0.32 -7.06
N ASP A 275 -24.32 0.58 -7.79
CA ASP A 275 -24.25 0.64 -9.26
C ASP A 275 -22.82 0.92 -9.74
N ARG A 276 -22.12 1.89 -9.11
CA ARG A 276 -20.70 2.17 -9.41
C ARG A 276 -19.77 1.01 -9.12
N LEU A 277 -20.08 0.20 -8.10
CA LEU A 277 -19.34 -1.03 -7.76
C LEU A 277 -19.71 -2.22 -8.68
N GLY A 278 -20.69 -2.09 -9.55
CA GLY A 278 -21.19 -3.18 -10.41
C GLY A 278 -21.84 -4.33 -9.62
N ILE A 279 -22.37 -4.06 -8.42
CA ILE A 279 -23.01 -5.06 -7.56
C ILE A 279 -24.45 -4.64 -7.20
N LYS A 280 -25.26 -5.59 -6.77
CA LYS A 280 -26.63 -5.28 -6.32
C LYS A 280 -26.61 -4.57 -4.96
N PRO A 281 -27.53 -3.61 -4.68
CA PRO A 281 -27.62 -2.92 -3.38
C PRO A 281 -27.73 -3.88 -2.18
N ARG A 282 -28.42 -4.99 -2.34
CA ARG A 282 -28.50 -6.05 -1.32
C ARG A 282 -27.13 -6.66 -1.03
N THR A 283 -26.32 -6.91 -2.07
CA THR A 283 -24.97 -7.46 -1.92
C THR A 283 -24.06 -6.46 -1.19
N LEU A 284 -24.14 -5.16 -1.54
CA LEU A 284 -23.39 -4.12 -0.84
C LEU A 284 -23.78 -4.05 0.64
N ARG A 285 -25.07 -4.08 0.96
CA ARG A 285 -25.55 -4.07 2.35
C ARG A 285 -25.02 -5.28 3.12
N THR A 286 -25.06 -6.49 2.54
CA THR A 286 -24.53 -7.71 3.17
C THR A 286 -23.04 -7.58 3.45
N ARG A 287 -22.24 -7.16 2.46
CA ARG A 287 -20.77 -6.99 2.63
C ARG A 287 -20.42 -5.94 3.67
N LEU A 288 -21.16 -4.83 3.75
CA LEU A 288 -20.96 -3.82 4.79
C LEU A 288 -21.35 -4.34 6.18
N THR A 289 -22.40 -5.16 6.29
CA THR A 289 -22.76 -5.82 7.56
C THR A 289 -21.69 -6.82 7.99
N GLU A 290 -21.12 -7.60 7.07
CA GLU A 290 -20.00 -8.49 7.33
C GLU A 290 -18.72 -7.74 7.73
N ALA A 291 -18.57 -6.50 7.26
CA ALA A 291 -17.52 -5.56 7.71
C ALA A 291 -17.91 -4.80 9.00
N GLU A 292 -18.93 -5.27 9.73
CA GLU A 292 -19.41 -4.70 10.99
C GLU A 292 -19.83 -3.22 10.91
N THR A 293 -20.29 -2.79 9.73
CA THR A 293 -20.72 -1.40 9.49
C THR A 293 -21.97 -1.34 8.62
N SER A 294 -22.40 -0.13 8.28
CA SER A 294 -23.49 0.14 7.36
C SER A 294 -23.14 1.30 6.42
N PHE A 295 -23.83 1.40 5.28
CA PHE A 295 -23.66 2.53 4.36
C PHE A 295 -23.81 3.90 5.05
N ASN A 296 -24.81 4.04 5.90
CA ASN A 296 -25.03 5.27 6.64
C ASN A 296 -23.91 5.59 7.62
N GLN A 297 -23.31 4.56 8.23
CA GLN A 297 -22.16 4.74 9.13
C GLN A 297 -20.94 5.17 8.32
N VAL A 298 -20.61 4.47 7.24
CA VAL A 298 -19.47 4.82 6.35
C VAL A 298 -19.61 6.25 5.83
N LEU A 299 -20.81 6.63 5.36
CA LEU A 299 -21.09 8.00 4.89
C LEU A 299 -20.93 9.04 6.01
N ALA A 300 -21.42 8.73 7.22
CA ALA A 300 -21.30 9.61 8.38
C ALA A 300 -19.83 9.80 8.79
N ASP A 301 -19.06 8.72 8.85
CA ASP A 301 -17.66 8.75 9.24
C ASP A 301 -16.81 9.50 8.20
N PHE A 302 -17.08 9.27 6.89
CA PHE A 302 -16.45 10.02 5.82
C PHE A 302 -16.72 11.53 5.91
N ARG A 303 -17.99 11.92 6.03
CA ARG A 303 -18.41 13.32 6.18
C ARG A 303 -17.79 13.98 7.41
N TYR A 304 -17.68 13.25 8.50
CA TYR A 304 -17.07 13.75 9.74
C TYR A 304 -15.56 13.99 9.59
N ARG A 305 -14.83 13.06 9.02
CA ARG A 305 -13.38 13.22 8.75
C ARG A 305 -13.14 14.42 7.83
N LEU A 306 -13.88 14.53 6.73
CA LEU A 306 -13.76 15.63 5.80
C LEU A 306 -14.08 16.98 6.46
N ALA A 307 -15.18 17.06 7.24
CA ALA A 307 -15.53 18.28 7.98
C ALA A 307 -14.44 18.70 8.96
N ARG A 308 -13.89 17.75 9.73
CA ARG A 308 -12.80 18.03 10.68
C ARG A 308 -11.57 18.59 9.98
N GLN A 309 -11.19 17.98 8.89
CA GLN A 309 -10.04 18.40 8.09
C GLN A 309 -10.24 19.82 7.57
N LEU A 310 -11.36 20.09 6.91
CA LEU A 310 -11.67 21.43 6.38
C LEU A 310 -11.71 22.49 7.47
N LEU A 311 -12.32 22.18 8.62
CA LEU A 311 -12.39 23.11 9.75
C LEU A 311 -11.03 23.42 10.37
N ALA A 312 -10.12 22.45 10.38
CA ALA A 312 -8.79 22.61 10.96
C ALA A 312 -7.80 23.30 10.00
N THR A 313 -7.86 23.00 8.70
CA THR A 313 -6.81 23.38 7.74
C THR A 313 -7.20 24.46 6.75
N THR A 314 -8.45 24.96 6.78
CA THR A 314 -8.92 25.98 5.82
C THR A 314 -9.68 27.11 6.50
N ASP A 315 -9.75 28.27 5.80
CA ASP A 315 -10.57 29.42 6.17
C ASP A 315 -11.93 29.45 5.46
N GLU A 316 -12.33 28.34 4.81
CA GLU A 316 -13.63 28.23 4.13
C GLU A 316 -14.77 28.51 5.10
N SER A 317 -15.82 29.20 4.63
CA SER A 317 -16.99 29.50 5.45
C SER A 317 -17.67 28.19 5.91
N ILE A 318 -18.39 28.24 7.04
CA ILE A 318 -19.14 27.07 7.51
C ILE A 318 -20.18 26.63 6.45
N ASP A 319 -20.79 27.57 5.76
CA ASP A 319 -21.75 27.26 4.70
C ASP A 319 -21.11 26.54 3.51
N GLU A 320 -19.88 26.91 3.15
CA GLU A 320 -19.12 26.19 2.12
C GLU A 320 -18.74 24.78 2.60
N ILE A 321 -18.35 24.63 3.86
CA ILE A 321 -18.05 23.29 4.43
C ILE A 321 -19.29 22.42 4.48
N VAL A 322 -20.47 22.97 4.78
CA VAL A 322 -21.75 22.25 4.69
C VAL A 322 -21.94 21.67 3.30
N TYR A 323 -21.76 22.48 2.27
CA TYR A 323 -21.86 22.05 0.88
C TYR A 323 -20.79 21.01 0.52
N LEU A 324 -19.51 21.27 0.86
CA LEU A 324 -18.38 20.38 0.58
C LEU A 324 -18.53 18.99 1.21
N THR A 325 -19.21 18.91 2.34
CA THR A 325 -19.49 17.65 3.05
C THR A 325 -20.80 16.97 2.61
N GLY A 326 -21.45 17.50 1.56
CA GLY A 326 -22.64 16.93 0.96
C GLY A 326 -23.92 17.06 1.81
N PHE A 327 -23.99 18.08 2.68
CA PHE A 327 -25.24 18.43 3.37
C PHE A 327 -25.99 19.49 2.58
N SER A 328 -27.29 19.32 2.48
CA SER A 328 -28.17 20.28 1.82
C SER A 328 -28.55 21.48 2.71
N GLU A 329 -28.45 21.29 4.05
CA GLU A 329 -28.88 22.31 5.00
C GLU A 329 -27.88 22.45 6.18
N PRO A 330 -27.49 23.69 6.54
CA PRO A 330 -26.63 23.98 7.68
C PRO A 330 -27.10 23.38 8.99
N SER A 331 -28.39 23.44 9.26
CA SER A 331 -29.03 22.95 10.50
C SER A 331 -28.77 21.43 10.69
N THR A 332 -28.80 20.66 9.61
CA THR A 332 -28.55 19.21 9.62
C THR A 332 -27.08 18.93 9.85
N PHE A 333 -26.20 19.68 9.19
CA PHE A 333 -24.74 19.58 9.42
C PHE A 333 -24.36 19.89 10.87
N TYR A 334 -24.84 21.01 11.43
CA TYR A 334 -24.54 21.40 12.81
C TYR A 334 -24.95 20.33 13.82
N ARG A 335 -26.15 19.74 13.66
CA ARG A 335 -26.62 18.64 14.53
C ARG A 335 -25.78 17.40 14.38
N ALA A 336 -25.43 17.03 13.15
CA ALA A 336 -24.59 15.87 12.88
C ALA A 336 -23.19 16.06 13.46
N PHE A 337 -22.54 17.18 13.17
CA PHE A 337 -21.19 17.48 13.64
C PHE A 337 -21.11 17.53 15.17
N LYS A 338 -22.08 18.19 15.83
CA LYS A 338 -22.13 18.23 17.29
C LYS A 338 -22.33 16.83 17.90
N ARG A 339 -23.13 15.98 17.27
CA ARG A 339 -23.32 14.59 17.71
C ARG A 339 -22.02 13.78 17.58
N TRP A 340 -21.22 14.01 16.54
CA TRP A 340 -19.99 13.28 16.28
C TRP A 340 -18.82 13.75 17.14
N SER A 341 -18.66 15.07 17.31
CA SER A 341 -17.49 15.69 17.96
C SER A 341 -17.73 16.15 19.41
N GLY A 342 -18.98 16.25 19.83
CA GLY A 342 -19.37 16.89 21.07
C GLY A 342 -19.37 18.41 21.04
N MET A 343 -18.87 19.04 19.96
CA MET A 343 -18.69 20.49 19.79
C MET A 343 -19.45 21.00 18.56
N THR A 344 -19.73 22.30 18.53
CA THR A 344 -20.17 22.92 17.28
C THR A 344 -19.00 23.08 16.28
N PRO A 345 -19.27 23.17 14.96
CA PRO A 345 -18.22 23.40 13.97
C PRO A 345 -17.36 24.65 14.27
N ILE A 346 -17.97 25.71 14.77
CA ILE A 346 -17.27 26.96 15.11
C ILE A 346 -16.34 26.76 16.31
N GLU A 347 -16.82 26.10 17.35
CA GLU A 347 -15.99 25.76 18.54
C GLU A 347 -14.82 24.88 18.16
N TYR A 348 -15.07 23.86 17.32
CA TYR A 348 -14.03 22.95 16.82
C TYR A 348 -12.94 23.69 16.03
N ARG A 349 -13.34 24.58 15.08
CA ARG A 349 -12.40 25.40 14.31
C ARG A 349 -11.49 26.23 15.21
N LYS A 350 -12.07 26.95 16.17
CA LYS A 350 -11.29 27.75 17.12
C LYS A 350 -10.28 26.95 17.92
N THR A 351 -10.65 25.73 18.31
CA THR A 351 -9.77 24.85 19.10
C THR A 351 -8.66 24.27 18.23
N ALA A 352 -8.94 23.86 16.99
CA ALA A 352 -7.99 23.26 16.08
C ALA A 352 -6.96 24.29 15.59
N GLN A 353 -7.41 25.43 15.09
CA GLN A 353 -6.53 26.52 14.60
C GLN A 353 -5.79 27.25 15.72
N GLY A 354 -6.34 27.31 16.95
CA GLY A 354 -5.67 27.90 18.10
C GLY A 354 -4.53 27.06 18.68
N LYS A 355 -4.52 25.73 18.40
CA LYS A 355 -3.38 24.85 18.74
C LYS A 355 -2.20 24.99 17.78
N ASP A 356 -2.48 25.19 16.48
CA ASP A 356 -1.43 25.40 15.49
C ASP A 356 -0.71 26.75 15.70
N ALA A 357 -1.43 27.82 16.11
CA ALA A 357 -0.82 29.10 16.45
C ALA A 357 0.09 29.07 17.69
N MET A 358 -0.01 28.06 18.56
CA MET A 358 0.91 27.86 19.69
C MET A 358 2.16 27.05 19.32
N VAL A 359 2.10 26.23 18.28
CA VAL A 359 3.25 25.44 17.80
C VAL A 359 4.18 26.30 16.94
N ASP A 360 3.64 27.21 16.14
CA ASP A 360 4.44 28.14 15.33
C ASP A 360 5.05 29.32 16.14
N ALA A 361 4.68 29.47 17.41
CA ALA A 361 5.18 30.51 18.31
C ALA A 361 6.22 30.01 19.34
N MET A 362 6.62 28.75 19.30
CA MET A 362 7.70 28.12 20.08
C MET A 362 8.88 27.75 19.19
#